data_0c98d50303a681171443663a68265fd9
#
_entry.id   0c98d50303a681171443663a68265fd9
#
_cell.length_a   1.000
_cell.length_b   1.000
_cell.length_c   1.000
_cell.angle_alpha   90.00
_cell.angle_beta   90.00
_cell.angle_gamma   90.00
#
_symmetry.space_group_name_H-M   'P 1'
#
loop_
_entity.id
_entity.type
_entity.pdbx_description
1 polymer ?
#
loop_
_entity_poly.entity_id
_entity_poly.type
_entity_poly.pdbx_seq_one_letter_code
_entity_poly.pdbx_strand_id
1 'polypeptide(L)'
;NGQSYHIQNLYATYEASDKLILTAGYMSTFIGYEVISPSGNFHYSTSYLFTNGPFQNGGVKGNYTFSKKVSLMIGLFNDQWNTYQANSSLGLNAIGTQLSLTPSKDFTAYVNYLNGSASGKIVDITANYQITDKFKLGLNAADFTSNDPKKGYSGFALYPSYSVKDNFSLGLRAESFKFNNSEDNTSYTGLTLTSNIKSGGLTFIPEIRLDNASQMKFVDTSSASVKSASQVCLAVVYVF
;
A
#
# COMPACT_ATOMS: atom_id res chain seq x y z
N ASN A 1 4.69 -29.01 -14.47
CA ASN A 1 4.90 -27.55 -14.27
C ASN A 1 3.69 -26.82 -14.82
N GLY A 2 2.61 -26.71 -14.00
CA GLY A 2 1.44 -25.91 -14.34
C GLY A 2 1.80 -24.42 -14.22
N GLN A 3 1.51 -23.64 -15.26
CA GLN A 3 1.50 -22.18 -15.12
C GLN A 3 0.31 -21.80 -14.25
N SER A 4 0.54 -21.10 -13.14
CA SER A 4 -0.52 -20.51 -12.35
C SER A 4 -0.76 -19.07 -12.82
N TYR A 5 -1.98 -18.78 -13.24
CA TYR A 5 -2.39 -17.41 -13.51
C TYR A 5 -2.99 -16.81 -12.25
N HIS A 6 -2.56 -15.61 -11.93
CA HIS A 6 -3.12 -14.85 -10.81
C HIS A 6 -3.98 -13.71 -11.33
N ILE A 7 -5.26 -13.71 -10.96
CA ILE A 7 -6.15 -12.60 -11.23
C ILE A 7 -5.79 -11.47 -10.27
N GLN A 8 -5.36 -10.34 -10.80
CA GLN A 8 -5.08 -9.15 -9.99
C GLN A 8 -6.35 -8.37 -9.69
N ASN A 9 -7.21 -8.17 -10.70
CA ASN A 9 -8.48 -7.49 -10.55
C ASN A 9 -9.53 -8.15 -11.43
N LEU A 10 -10.71 -8.39 -10.88
CA LEU A 10 -11.89 -8.86 -11.59
C LEU A 10 -13.13 -8.32 -10.90
N TYR A 11 -13.64 -7.19 -11.34
CA TYR A 11 -14.80 -6.54 -10.73
C TYR A 11 -15.66 -5.84 -11.77
N ALA A 12 -16.90 -5.58 -11.41
CA ALA A 12 -17.83 -4.76 -12.15
C ALA A 12 -18.19 -3.51 -11.35
N THR A 13 -18.41 -2.41 -12.06
CA THR A 13 -18.79 -1.14 -11.46
C THR A 13 -20.12 -0.67 -12.08
N TYR A 14 -21.02 -0.16 -11.25
CA TYR A 14 -22.30 0.40 -11.64
C TYR A 14 -22.47 1.82 -11.07
N GLU A 15 -22.66 2.78 -11.94
CA GLU A 15 -22.97 4.16 -11.59
C GLU A 15 -24.47 4.29 -11.30
N ALA A 16 -24.84 4.15 -10.03
CA ALA A 16 -26.23 4.20 -9.60
C ALA A 16 -26.79 5.64 -9.63
N SER A 17 -25.91 6.64 -9.53
CA SER A 17 -26.20 8.07 -9.73
C SER A 17 -24.90 8.83 -9.89
N ASP A 18 -24.98 10.15 -10.21
CA ASP A 18 -23.81 11.05 -10.28
C ASP A 18 -22.97 11.09 -8.99
N LYS A 19 -23.52 10.61 -7.88
CA LYS A 19 -22.88 10.62 -6.55
C LYS A 19 -22.60 9.23 -5.99
N LEU A 20 -23.21 8.17 -6.51
CA LEU A 20 -23.10 6.82 -5.96
C LEU A 20 -22.60 5.84 -7.00
N ILE A 21 -21.46 5.26 -6.72
CA ILE A 21 -20.84 4.20 -7.50
C ILE A 21 -20.81 2.93 -6.68
N LEU A 22 -21.35 1.84 -7.22
CA LEU A 22 -21.30 0.51 -6.62
C LEU A 22 -20.26 -0.33 -7.35
N THR A 23 -19.47 -1.10 -6.63
CA THR A 23 -18.46 -2.01 -7.19
C THR A 23 -18.59 -3.37 -6.52
N ALA A 24 -18.53 -4.45 -7.32
CA ALA A 24 -18.56 -5.82 -6.82
C ALA A 24 -17.53 -6.67 -7.54
N GLY A 25 -16.82 -7.52 -6.80
CA GLY A 25 -15.82 -8.43 -7.32
C GLY A 25 -14.52 -8.44 -6.51
N TYR A 26 -13.43 -8.81 -7.17
CA TYR A 26 -12.09 -8.87 -6.62
C TYR A 26 -11.27 -7.66 -7.13
N MET A 27 -10.84 -6.83 -6.22
CA MET A 27 -10.29 -5.51 -6.52
C MET A 27 -9.06 -5.20 -5.68
N SER A 28 -8.21 -4.32 -6.17
CA SER A 28 -7.11 -3.76 -5.38
C SER A 28 -7.63 -3.16 -4.08
N THR A 29 -6.86 -3.32 -3.02
CA THR A 29 -7.21 -2.80 -1.70
C THR A 29 -7.35 -1.29 -1.71
N PHE A 30 -8.10 -0.78 -0.74
CA PHE A 30 -8.18 0.65 -0.40
C PHE A 30 -7.29 1.01 0.78
N ILE A 31 -6.56 0.03 1.33
CA ILE A 31 -5.63 0.19 2.45
C ILE A 31 -4.22 0.44 1.89
N GLY A 32 -3.51 1.40 2.48
CA GLY A 32 -2.12 1.68 2.16
C GLY A 32 -1.91 2.70 1.05
N TYR A 33 -0.67 3.10 0.89
CA TYR A 33 -0.22 4.15 -0.03
C TYR A 33 0.27 3.59 -1.37
N GLU A 34 0.96 2.46 -1.32
CA GLU A 34 1.55 1.79 -2.47
C GLU A 34 0.55 0.85 -3.15
N VAL A 35 0.81 0.50 -4.40
CA VAL A 35 -0.01 -0.41 -5.20
C VAL A 35 0.83 -1.58 -5.73
N ILE A 36 0.17 -2.65 -6.18
CA ILE A 36 0.85 -3.85 -6.71
C ILE A 36 1.62 -3.54 -8.00
N SER A 37 1.04 -2.72 -8.89
CA SER A 37 1.68 -2.39 -10.18
C SER A 37 2.85 -1.43 -9.97
N PRO A 38 4.09 -1.79 -10.41
CA PRO A 38 5.24 -0.91 -10.29
C PRO A 38 5.07 0.46 -10.98
N SER A 39 4.26 0.52 -12.03
CA SER A 39 3.96 1.78 -12.74
C SER A 39 3.16 2.78 -11.90
N GLY A 40 2.48 2.34 -10.84
CA GLY A 40 1.72 3.18 -9.91
C GLY A 40 2.51 3.68 -8.71
N ASN A 41 3.75 3.20 -8.52
CA ASN A 41 4.61 3.56 -7.40
C ASN A 41 5.77 4.44 -7.87
N PHE A 42 6.26 5.31 -6.98
CA PHE A 42 7.50 6.06 -7.24
C PHE A 42 8.74 5.18 -7.03
N HIS A 43 8.74 4.38 -5.95
CA HIS A 43 9.79 3.42 -5.60
C HIS A 43 9.46 2.05 -6.21
N TYR A 44 10.51 1.33 -6.65
CA TYR A 44 10.32 -0.02 -7.17
C TYR A 44 10.11 -1.05 -6.05
N SER A 45 10.95 -1.01 -5.02
CA SER A 45 10.72 -1.82 -3.82
C SER A 45 9.58 -1.25 -2.99
N THR A 46 8.83 -2.14 -2.35
CA THR A 46 7.68 -1.77 -1.51
C THR A 46 8.06 -1.57 -0.05
N SER A 47 7.27 -0.79 0.67
CA SER A 47 7.43 -0.57 2.10
C SER A 47 7.08 -1.81 2.93
N TYR A 48 7.52 -1.85 4.19
CA TYR A 48 7.08 -2.86 5.16
C TYR A 48 5.56 -2.81 5.39
N LEU A 49 4.96 -1.61 5.40
CA LEU A 49 3.51 -1.45 5.53
C LEU A 49 2.77 -2.12 4.38
N PHE A 50 3.18 -1.90 3.14
CA PHE A 50 2.56 -2.52 1.97
C PHE A 50 2.72 -4.04 2.01
N THR A 51 3.93 -4.54 2.29
CA THR A 51 4.24 -5.99 2.28
C THR A 51 3.43 -6.77 3.32
N ASN A 52 3.06 -6.14 4.45
CA ASN A 52 2.31 -6.77 5.53
C ASN A 52 0.81 -6.44 5.53
N GLY A 53 0.35 -5.56 4.65
CA GLY A 53 -1.05 -5.19 4.49
C GLY A 53 -1.81 -6.07 3.49
N PRO A 54 -3.11 -5.82 3.31
CA PRO A 54 -3.88 -6.44 2.24
C PRO A 54 -3.46 -5.85 0.89
N PHE A 55 -3.34 -6.71 -0.15
CA PHE A 55 -3.13 -6.28 -1.53
C PHE A 55 -4.43 -6.13 -2.28
N GLN A 56 -5.41 -6.99 -1.96
CA GLN A 56 -6.67 -7.09 -2.66
C GLN A 56 -7.79 -7.46 -1.69
N ASN A 57 -9.00 -7.05 -2.05
CA ASN A 57 -10.22 -7.36 -1.33
C ASN A 57 -11.28 -7.91 -2.30
N GLY A 58 -11.89 -9.03 -1.95
CA GLY A 58 -13.06 -9.57 -2.65
C GLY A 58 -14.34 -9.17 -1.92
N GLY A 59 -15.32 -8.59 -2.62
CA GLY A 59 -16.55 -8.17 -1.98
C GLY A 59 -17.36 -7.15 -2.75
N VAL A 60 -18.14 -6.36 -2.04
CA VAL A 60 -18.99 -5.30 -2.57
C VAL A 60 -18.75 -4.01 -1.82
N LYS A 61 -18.73 -2.87 -2.52
CA LYS A 61 -18.59 -1.55 -1.91
C LYS A 61 -19.42 -0.50 -2.64
N GLY A 62 -19.80 0.53 -1.90
CA GLY A 62 -20.44 1.73 -2.43
C GLY A 62 -19.59 2.95 -2.10
N ASN A 63 -19.30 3.78 -3.10
CA ASN A 63 -18.66 5.07 -2.96
C ASN A 63 -19.70 6.16 -3.10
N TYR A 64 -19.87 7.01 -2.07
CA TYR A 64 -20.75 8.16 -2.12
C TYR A 64 -19.95 9.47 -2.08
N THR A 65 -20.17 10.32 -3.06
CA THR A 65 -19.54 11.65 -3.21
C THR A 65 -20.44 12.72 -2.62
N PHE A 66 -20.11 13.22 -1.43
CA PHE A 66 -20.85 14.32 -0.79
C PHE A 66 -20.60 15.65 -1.50
N SER A 67 -19.33 15.87 -1.88
CA SER A 67 -18.87 17.08 -2.58
C SER A 67 -17.58 16.80 -3.34
N LYS A 68 -17.08 17.77 -4.11
CA LYS A 68 -15.75 17.68 -4.74
C LYS A 68 -14.59 17.50 -3.75
N LYS A 69 -14.85 17.71 -2.45
CA LYS A 69 -13.83 17.66 -1.40
C LYS A 69 -13.94 16.45 -0.48
N VAL A 70 -15.10 15.78 -0.44
CA VAL A 70 -15.37 14.71 0.52
C VAL A 70 -16.16 13.59 -0.14
N SER A 71 -15.67 12.38 -0.02
CA SER A 71 -16.40 11.14 -0.35
C SER A 71 -16.18 10.07 0.71
N LEU A 72 -17.12 9.12 0.79
CA LEU A 72 -17.09 7.99 1.72
C LEU A 72 -17.34 6.70 0.95
N MET A 73 -16.47 5.74 1.13
CA MET A 73 -16.67 4.35 0.73
C MET A 73 -17.08 3.53 1.94
N ILE A 74 -18.06 2.66 1.77
CA ILE A 74 -18.41 1.60 2.71
C ILE A 74 -18.53 0.29 1.91
N GLY A 75 -17.99 -0.79 2.45
CA GLY A 75 -18.02 -2.09 1.79
C GLY A 75 -18.04 -3.27 2.76
N LEU A 76 -18.49 -4.40 2.21
CA LEU A 76 -18.43 -5.71 2.84
C LEU A 76 -17.51 -6.60 2.02
N PHE A 77 -16.53 -7.20 2.66
CA PHE A 77 -15.48 -7.97 2.03
C PHE A 77 -15.35 -9.35 2.65
N ASN A 78 -14.74 -10.28 1.92
CA ASN A 78 -14.32 -11.53 2.51
C ASN A 78 -13.22 -11.27 3.58
N ASP A 79 -13.20 -12.12 4.59
CA ASP A 79 -12.27 -11.98 5.74
C ASP A 79 -10.89 -12.60 5.48
N GLN A 80 -10.63 -13.01 4.26
CA GLN A 80 -9.32 -13.48 3.81
C GLN A 80 -8.76 -12.52 2.78
N TRP A 81 -7.71 -11.82 3.14
CA TRP A 81 -7.03 -10.91 2.23
C TRP A 81 -6.34 -11.67 1.10
N ASN A 82 -6.24 -11.03 -0.06
CA ASN A 82 -5.50 -11.54 -1.23
C ASN A 82 -6.08 -12.82 -1.85
N THR A 83 -7.36 -13.10 -1.61
CA THR A 83 -8.08 -14.22 -2.22
C THR A 83 -9.42 -13.75 -2.78
N TYR A 84 -9.78 -14.23 -3.96
CA TYR A 84 -11.07 -13.97 -4.59
C TYR A 84 -12.17 -14.94 -4.13
N GLN A 85 -11.80 -16.03 -3.46
CA GLN A 85 -12.74 -17.00 -2.92
C GLN A 85 -12.99 -16.71 -1.44
N ALA A 86 -14.21 -16.39 -1.06
CA ALA A 86 -14.60 -16.27 0.33
C ALA A 86 -14.53 -17.63 1.04
N ASN A 87 -14.13 -17.60 2.31
CA ASN A 87 -14.26 -18.77 3.17
C ASN A 87 -15.75 -19.11 3.33
N SER A 88 -16.14 -20.37 3.04
CA SER A 88 -17.54 -20.80 3.10
C SER A 88 -18.20 -20.65 4.47
N SER A 89 -17.41 -20.67 5.55
CA SER A 89 -17.90 -20.51 6.93
C SER A 89 -18.00 -19.04 7.35
N LEU A 90 -17.23 -18.13 6.73
CA LEU A 90 -17.15 -16.72 7.10
C LEU A 90 -17.91 -15.79 6.15
N GLY A 91 -17.94 -16.11 4.86
CA GLY A 91 -18.61 -15.29 3.83
C GLY A 91 -18.00 -13.88 3.74
N LEU A 92 -18.85 -12.89 3.50
CA LEU A 92 -18.51 -11.47 3.49
C LEU A 92 -18.75 -10.89 4.89
N ASN A 93 -17.80 -11.01 5.79
CA ASN A 93 -17.93 -10.59 7.18
C ASN A 93 -16.88 -9.56 7.63
N ALA A 94 -16.08 -9.06 6.68
CA ALA A 94 -15.21 -7.91 6.94
C ALA A 94 -15.91 -6.63 6.47
N ILE A 95 -15.98 -5.62 7.36
CA ILE A 95 -16.46 -4.29 7.03
C ILE A 95 -15.29 -3.37 6.74
N GLY A 96 -15.36 -2.64 5.62
CA GLY A 96 -14.36 -1.65 5.24
C GLY A 96 -14.98 -0.28 5.02
N THR A 97 -14.25 0.76 5.42
CA THR A 97 -14.61 2.15 5.16
C THR A 97 -13.40 2.97 4.74
N GLN A 98 -13.60 3.94 3.86
CA GLN A 98 -12.59 4.92 3.46
C GLN A 98 -13.23 6.30 3.39
N LEU A 99 -12.76 7.22 4.20
CA LEU A 99 -13.06 8.64 4.06
C LEU A 99 -11.98 9.29 3.18
N SER A 100 -12.40 9.88 2.07
CA SER A 100 -11.54 10.64 1.17
C SER A 100 -11.73 12.13 1.39
N LEU A 101 -10.63 12.84 1.56
CA LEU A 101 -10.57 14.28 1.81
C LEU A 101 -9.65 14.94 0.77
N THR A 102 -10.20 15.87 -0.04
CA THR A 102 -9.47 16.64 -1.04
C THR A 102 -9.80 18.13 -0.87
N PRO A 103 -9.37 18.77 0.23
CA PRO A 103 -9.72 20.17 0.53
C PRO A 103 -9.18 21.17 -0.50
N SER A 104 -8.08 20.84 -1.17
CA SER A 104 -7.51 21.60 -2.29
C SER A 104 -7.07 20.67 -3.42
N LYS A 105 -6.75 21.22 -4.59
CA LYS A 105 -6.18 20.46 -5.72
C LYS A 105 -4.82 19.83 -5.41
N ASP A 106 -4.11 20.38 -4.43
CA ASP A 106 -2.73 20.00 -4.10
C ASP A 106 -2.65 19.02 -2.92
N PHE A 107 -3.77 18.76 -2.22
CA PHE A 107 -3.81 17.88 -1.05
C PHE A 107 -4.93 16.85 -1.15
N THR A 108 -4.57 15.57 -0.94
CA THR A 108 -5.53 14.45 -0.82
C THR A 108 -5.11 13.58 0.36
N ALA A 109 -6.07 13.20 1.17
CA ALA A 109 -5.87 12.27 2.27
C ALA A 109 -6.99 11.23 2.33
N TYR A 110 -6.66 10.04 2.81
CA TYR A 110 -7.59 8.96 3.06
C TYR A 110 -7.44 8.47 4.48
N VAL A 111 -8.56 8.25 5.15
CA VAL A 111 -8.64 7.54 6.43
C VAL A 111 -9.38 6.25 6.18
N ASN A 112 -8.70 5.15 6.39
CA ASN A 112 -9.14 3.81 6.02
C ASN A 112 -9.36 2.96 7.27
N TYR A 113 -10.38 2.13 7.24
CA TYR A 113 -10.66 1.15 8.27
C TYR A 113 -11.13 -0.15 7.62
N LEU A 114 -10.57 -1.27 8.02
CA LEU A 114 -11.02 -2.61 7.65
C LEU A 114 -11.00 -3.48 8.89
N ASN A 115 -12.10 -4.19 9.15
CA ASN A 115 -12.22 -5.09 10.29
C ASN A 115 -12.98 -6.35 9.89
N GLY A 116 -12.35 -7.49 10.08
CA GLY A 116 -12.94 -8.80 9.89
C GLY A 116 -12.88 -9.63 11.17
N SER A 117 -13.83 -10.53 11.34
CA SER A 117 -13.94 -11.35 12.56
C SER A 117 -12.76 -12.33 12.72
N ALA A 118 -12.16 -12.78 11.64
CA ALA A 118 -11.00 -13.68 11.65
C ALA A 118 -9.68 -12.94 11.39
N SER A 119 -9.65 -12.00 10.43
CA SER A 119 -8.43 -11.27 10.06
C SER A 119 -7.99 -10.26 11.10
N GLY A 120 -8.95 -9.61 11.79
CA GLY A 120 -8.67 -8.52 12.72
C GLY A 120 -8.94 -7.14 12.13
N LYS A 121 -8.35 -6.12 12.73
CA LYS A 121 -8.65 -4.71 12.48
C LYS A 121 -7.41 -3.95 12.01
N ILE A 122 -7.54 -3.19 10.93
CA ILE A 122 -6.54 -2.23 10.48
C ILE A 122 -7.13 -0.83 10.38
N VAL A 123 -6.40 0.15 10.91
CA VAL A 123 -6.60 1.58 10.67
C VAL A 123 -5.41 2.07 9.89
N ASP A 124 -5.66 2.78 8.79
CA ASP A 124 -4.63 3.26 7.89
C ASP A 124 -4.93 4.71 7.47
N ILE A 125 -3.90 5.52 7.38
CA ILE A 125 -3.99 6.89 6.90
C ILE A 125 -2.97 7.05 5.78
N THR A 126 -3.42 7.56 4.65
CA THR A 126 -2.53 7.98 3.57
C THR A 126 -2.80 9.42 3.20
N ALA A 127 -1.75 10.12 2.77
CA ALA A 127 -1.88 11.48 2.28
C ALA A 127 -0.86 11.77 1.18
N ASN A 128 -1.24 12.68 0.29
CA ASN A 128 -0.39 13.27 -0.73
C ASN A 128 -0.54 14.78 -0.67
N TYR A 129 0.58 15.49 -0.65
CA TYR A 129 0.62 16.95 -0.70
C TYR A 129 1.63 17.44 -1.73
N GLN A 130 1.14 18.12 -2.76
CA GLN A 130 1.96 18.84 -3.73
C GLN A 130 2.33 20.20 -3.11
N ILE A 131 3.49 20.28 -2.47
CA ILE A 131 3.93 21.46 -1.71
C ILE A 131 4.33 22.60 -2.66
N THR A 132 5.00 22.24 -3.77
CA THR A 132 5.33 23.13 -4.87
C THR A 132 5.13 22.38 -6.18
N ASP A 133 5.23 23.05 -7.33
CA ASP A 133 5.14 22.40 -8.65
C ASP A 133 6.15 21.25 -8.84
N LYS A 134 7.25 21.26 -8.06
CA LYS A 134 8.33 20.27 -8.15
C LYS A 134 8.43 19.34 -6.95
N PHE A 135 7.90 19.72 -5.79
CA PHE A 135 8.08 18.96 -4.55
C PHE A 135 6.74 18.40 -4.05
N LYS A 136 6.69 17.09 -3.92
CA LYS A 136 5.56 16.33 -3.38
C LYS A 136 5.99 15.57 -2.15
N LEU A 137 5.11 15.51 -1.15
CA LEU A 137 5.25 14.68 0.04
C LEU A 137 4.08 13.71 0.13
N GLY A 138 4.40 12.42 0.22
CA GLY A 138 3.46 11.35 0.55
C GLY A 138 3.64 10.88 1.99
N LEU A 139 2.58 10.32 2.56
CA LEU A 139 2.53 9.73 3.89
C LEU A 139 1.71 8.45 3.86
N ASN A 140 2.17 7.44 4.57
CA ASN A 140 1.36 6.31 5.01
C ASN A 140 1.61 6.04 6.50
N ALA A 141 0.56 5.79 7.26
CA ALA A 141 0.65 5.32 8.64
C ALA A 141 -0.45 4.28 8.88
N ALA A 142 -0.11 3.16 9.52
CA ALA A 142 -1.06 2.10 9.78
C ALA A 142 -0.81 1.43 11.14
N ASP A 143 -1.90 0.97 11.73
CA ASP A 143 -1.92 0.09 12.91
C ASP A 143 -2.85 -1.08 12.62
N PHE A 144 -2.30 -2.28 12.72
CA PHE A 144 -3.01 -3.53 12.54
C PHE A 144 -3.00 -4.35 13.83
N THR A 145 -4.19 -4.68 14.32
CA THR A 145 -4.42 -5.59 15.44
C THR A 145 -5.15 -6.83 14.94
N SER A 146 -4.51 -7.97 14.97
CA SER A 146 -5.12 -9.25 14.60
C SER A 146 -5.89 -9.87 15.75
N ASN A 147 -6.89 -10.69 15.43
CA ASN A 147 -7.51 -11.60 16.38
C ASN A 147 -6.59 -12.81 16.72
N ASP A 148 -5.62 -13.10 15.86
CA ASP A 148 -4.51 -14.01 16.16
C ASP A 148 -3.41 -13.20 16.86
N PRO A 149 -3.08 -13.50 18.14
CA PRO A 149 -2.07 -12.75 18.90
C PRO A 149 -0.65 -12.88 18.32
N LYS A 150 -0.44 -13.74 17.33
CA LYS A 150 0.82 -13.89 16.58
C LYS A 150 0.97 -12.91 15.43
N LYS A 151 -0.06 -12.09 15.14
CA LYS A 151 -0.09 -11.14 14.04
C LYS A 151 -0.50 -9.78 14.53
N GLY A 152 0.27 -8.78 14.24
CA GLY A 152 0.00 -7.39 14.57
C GLY A 152 1.21 -6.54 14.22
N TYR A 153 0.97 -5.32 13.76
CA TYR A 153 2.03 -4.39 13.42
C TYR A 153 1.55 -2.95 13.47
N SER A 154 2.51 -2.05 13.56
CA SER A 154 2.29 -0.62 13.35
C SER A 154 3.48 -0.02 12.62
N GLY A 155 3.26 1.09 11.94
CA GLY A 155 4.35 1.77 11.25
C GLY A 155 3.90 3.02 10.51
N PHE A 156 4.89 3.72 9.99
CA PHE A 156 4.67 4.85 9.10
C PHE A 156 5.79 4.93 8.05
N ALA A 157 5.48 5.58 6.93
CA ALA A 157 6.42 5.87 5.87
C ALA A 157 6.16 7.27 5.30
N LEU A 158 7.25 7.98 5.00
CA LEU A 158 7.24 9.27 4.32
C LEU A 158 7.85 9.12 2.93
N TYR A 159 7.27 9.80 1.96
CA TYR A 159 7.63 9.70 0.54
C TYR A 159 7.86 11.10 -0.07
N PRO A 160 8.91 11.85 0.36
CA PRO A 160 9.28 13.07 -0.34
C PRO A 160 9.81 12.76 -1.74
N SER A 161 9.36 13.51 -2.74
CA SER A 161 9.85 13.42 -4.11
C SER A 161 10.02 14.79 -4.74
N TYR A 162 11.00 14.92 -5.62
CA TYR A 162 11.34 16.15 -6.28
C TYR A 162 11.55 15.95 -7.79
N SER A 163 10.80 16.69 -8.60
CA SER A 163 10.93 16.72 -10.05
C SER A 163 12.06 17.67 -10.44
N VAL A 164 13.22 17.13 -10.78
CA VAL A 164 14.39 17.91 -11.20
C VAL A 164 14.15 18.49 -12.61
N LYS A 165 13.62 17.65 -13.51
CA LYS A 165 13.20 17.96 -14.88
C LYS A 165 11.96 17.14 -15.20
N ASP A 166 11.31 17.43 -16.32
CA ASP A 166 10.07 16.75 -16.77
C ASP A 166 10.24 15.23 -16.90
N ASN A 167 11.44 14.78 -17.24
CA ASN A 167 11.79 13.38 -17.44
C ASN A 167 12.71 12.80 -16.33
N PHE A 168 13.02 13.56 -15.28
CA PHE A 168 13.91 13.10 -14.21
C PHE A 168 13.42 13.57 -12.84
N SER A 169 13.15 12.61 -11.94
CA SER A 169 12.71 12.86 -10.58
C SER A 169 13.51 12.02 -9.59
N LEU A 170 13.72 12.57 -8.40
CA LEU A 170 14.33 11.90 -7.25
C LEU A 170 13.29 11.73 -6.15
N GLY A 171 13.33 10.62 -5.44
CA GLY A 171 12.46 10.35 -4.30
C GLY A 171 13.17 9.60 -3.21
N LEU A 172 12.74 9.84 -2.00
CA LEU A 172 13.17 9.15 -0.79
C LEU A 172 11.97 8.48 -0.15
N ARG A 173 12.11 7.26 0.35
CA ARG A 173 11.18 6.67 1.31
C ARG A 173 11.92 6.47 2.62
N ALA A 174 11.40 7.05 3.69
CA ALA A 174 11.86 6.82 5.06
C ALA A 174 10.74 6.14 5.83
N GLU A 175 11.00 4.94 6.35
CA GLU A 175 9.99 4.11 7.00
C GLU A 175 10.43 3.60 8.36
N SER A 176 9.46 3.48 9.27
CA SER A 176 9.57 2.81 10.55
C SER A 176 8.41 1.84 10.69
N PHE A 177 8.72 0.61 11.01
CA PHE A 177 7.75 -0.47 11.11
C PHE A 177 8.08 -1.34 12.31
N LYS A 178 7.06 -1.84 12.99
CA LYS A 178 7.23 -2.73 14.15
C LYS A 178 6.17 -3.82 14.14
N PHE A 179 6.58 -5.06 14.30
CA PHE A 179 5.66 -6.13 14.68
C PHE A 179 5.26 -5.97 16.16
N ASN A 180 3.96 -6.07 16.42
CA ASN A 180 3.36 -5.95 17.76
C ASN A 180 2.60 -7.24 18.07
N ASN A 181 3.29 -8.36 18.14
CA ASN A 181 2.67 -9.65 18.37
C ASN A 181 3.46 -10.50 19.38
N SER A 182 2.88 -11.63 19.80
CA SER A 182 3.46 -12.47 20.86
C SER A 182 4.75 -13.21 20.45
N GLU A 183 5.01 -13.37 19.15
CA GLU A 183 6.17 -14.08 18.63
C GLU A 183 7.28 -13.16 18.15
N ASP A 184 6.93 -11.95 17.71
CA ASP A 184 7.87 -11.00 17.12
C ASP A 184 7.56 -9.55 17.54
N ASN A 185 8.52 -8.90 18.17
CA ASN A 185 8.50 -7.47 18.51
C ASN A 185 9.62 -6.72 17.79
N THR A 186 10.09 -7.25 16.67
CA THR A 186 11.16 -6.61 15.89
C THR A 186 10.69 -5.30 15.30
N SER A 187 11.50 -4.27 15.48
CA SER A 187 11.34 -2.99 14.80
C SER A 187 12.28 -2.93 13.61
N TYR A 188 11.80 -2.32 12.53
CA TYR A 188 12.54 -2.09 11.29
C TYR A 188 12.55 -0.60 10.96
N THR A 189 13.67 -0.13 10.45
CA THR A 189 13.79 1.17 9.80
C THR A 189 14.31 0.96 8.40
N GLY A 190 13.72 1.63 7.42
CA GLY A 190 14.12 1.55 6.01
C GLY A 190 14.37 2.94 5.45
N LEU A 191 15.41 3.06 4.62
CA LEU A 191 15.69 4.24 3.83
C LEU A 191 15.90 3.81 2.38
N THR A 192 15.08 4.35 1.47
CA THR A 192 15.13 4.01 0.04
C THR A 192 15.30 5.28 -0.76
N LEU A 193 16.37 5.37 -1.55
CA LEU A 193 16.60 6.44 -2.52
C LEU A 193 16.36 5.90 -3.92
N THR A 194 15.48 6.56 -4.66
CA THR A 194 15.07 6.14 -6.00
C THR A 194 15.14 7.31 -6.96
N SER A 195 15.54 7.07 -8.20
CA SER A 195 15.30 8.02 -9.27
C SER A 195 14.39 7.40 -10.35
N ASN A 196 13.57 8.24 -10.96
CA ASN A 196 12.76 7.90 -12.12
C ASN A 196 13.25 8.67 -13.34
N ILE A 197 13.73 7.95 -14.36
CA ILE A 197 14.26 8.51 -15.61
C ILE A 197 13.36 8.03 -16.74
N LYS A 198 12.57 8.96 -17.32
CA LYS A 198 11.56 8.65 -18.34
C LYS A 198 12.09 8.88 -19.74
N SER A 199 11.78 7.97 -20.66
CA SER A 199 12.07 8.08 -22.08
C SER A 199 10.95 7.41 -22.89
N GLY A 200 10.05 8.21 -23.45
CA GLY A 200 8.82 7.69 -24.05
C GLY A 200 7.96 6.95 -23.03
N GLY A 201 7.54 5.72 -23.35
CA GLY A 201 6.82 4.83 -22.44
C GLY A 201 7.68 4.09 -21.42
N LEU A 202 9.02 4.23 -21.51
CA LEU A 202 9.96 3.59 -20.58
C LEU A 202 10.25 4.48 -19.36
N THR A 203 10.36 3.85 -18.19
CA THR A 203 10.88 4.47 -16.98
C THR A 203 12.00 3.57 -16.44
N PHE A 204 13.21 4.10 -16.34
CA PHE A 204 14.34 3.47 -15.67
C PHE A 204 14.33 3.89 -14.21
N ILE A 205 14.44 2.92 -13.30
CA ILE A 205 14.29 3.13 -11.86
C ILE A 205 15.49 2.54 -11.13
N PRO A 206 16.66 3.22 -11.12
CA PRO A 206 17.74 2.86 -10.22
C PRO A 206 17.32 3.19 -8.77
N GLU A 207 17.58 2.25 -7.86
CA GLU A 207 17.17 2.33 -6.48
C GLU A 207 18.24 1.76 -5.55
N ILE A 208 18.45 2.43 -4.42
CA ILE A 208 19.27 1.95 -3.30
C ILE A 208 18.37 1.91 -2.07
N ARG A 209 18.37 0.76 -1.37
CA ARG A 209 17.62 0.56 -0.13
C ARG A 209 18.55 0.11 0.97
N LEU A 210 18.36 0.69 2.16
CA LEU A 210 19.06 0.35 3.40
C LEU A 210 18.01 0.00 4.46
N ASP A 211 18.11 -1.19 5.02
CA ASP A 211 17.22 -1.68 6.08
C ASP A 211 18.02 -1.97 7.33
N ASN A 212 17.42 -1.67 8.50
CA ASN A 212 17.95 -2.01 9.80
C ASN A 212 16.84 -2.60 10.67
N ALA A 213 17.15 -3.65 11.42
CA ALA A 213 16.25 -4.31 12.35
C ALA A 213 16.80 -4.28 13.77
N SER A 214 15.92 -4.20 14.78
CA SER A 214 16.31 -4.28 16.20
C SER A 214 16.89 -5.65 16.59
N GLN A 215 16.56 -6.69 15.83
CA GLN A 215 17.05 -8.06 15.98
C GLN A 215 17.76 -8.54 14.71
N MET A 216 18.49 -9.65 14.78
CA MET A 216 19.15 -10.28 13.63
C MET A 216 18.09 -10.93 12.72
N LYS A 217 17.67 -10.26 11.66
CA LYS A 217 16.60 -10.68 10.74
C LYS A 217 17.09 -10.82 9.28
N PHE A 218 18.29 -10.42 9.00
CA PHE A 218 18.91 -10.55 7.68
C PHE A 218 20.06 -11.55 7.72
N VAL A 219 20.51 -11.95 6.56
CA VAL A 219 21.64 -12.88 6.40
C VAL A 219 22.66 -12.21 5.46
N ASP A 220 23.92 -12.21 5.86
CA ASP A 220 24.99 -11.70 5.02
C ASP A 220 25.50 -12.74 4.01
N THR A 221 26.51 -12.38 3.21
CA THR A 221 27.11 -13.24 2.19
C THR A 221 27.84 -14.45 2.76
N SER A 222 28.16 -14.44 4.06
CA SER A 222 28.78 -15.57 4.78
C SER A 222 27.75 -16.46 5.47
N SER A 223 26.46 -16.22 5.25
CA SER A 223 25.33 -16.87 5.93
C SER A 223 25.23 -16.55 7.44
N ALA A 224 25.88 -15.51 7.90
CA ALA A 224 25.74 -15.04 9.27
C ALA A 224 24.51 -14.15 9.42
N SER A 225 23.78 -14.31 10.55
CA SER A 225 22.63 -13.47 10.86
C SER A 225 23.09 -12.07 11.24
N VAL A 226 22.48 -11.05 10.64
CA VAL A 226 22.83 -9.64 10.82
C VAL A 226 21.59 -8.76 11.02
N LYS A 227 21.77 -7.53 11.51
CA LYS A 227 20.67 -6.59 11.77
C LYS A 227 20.39 -5.65 10.61
N SER A 228 21.28 -5.56 9.65
CA SER A 228 21.17 -4.62 8.53
C SER A 228 21.29 -5.32 7.19
N ALA A 229 20.60 -4.78 6.20
CA ALA A 229 20.71 -5.21 4.80
C ALA A 229 20.78 -3.99 3.90
N SER A 230 21.41 -4.16 2.74
CA SER A 230 21.41 -3.16 1.66
C SER A 230 21.07 -3.83 0.34
N GLN A 231 20.35 -3.10 -0.50
CA GLN A 231 19.96 -3.54 -1.82
C GLN A 231 20.24 -2.43 -2.83
N VAL A 232 20.79 -2.81 -3.98
CA VAL A 232 20.87 -1.94 -5.16
C VAL A 232 20.16 -2.65 -6.28
N CYS A 233 19.23 -1.96 -6.94
CA CYS A 233 18.53 -2.52 -8.09
C CYS A 233 18.37 -1.48 -9.21
N LEU A 234 18.14 -1.98 -10.42
CA LEU A 234 17.70 -1.22 -11.57
C LEU A 234 16.46 -1.92 -12.13
N ALA A 235 15.31 -1.27 -12.03
CA ALA A 235 14.11 -1.73 -12.70
C ALA A 235 13.86 -0.92 -13.97
N VAL A 236 13.15 -1.54 -14.91
CA VAL A 236 12.69 -0.89 -16.15
C VAL A 236 11.21 -1.21 -16.28
N VAL A 237 10.40 -0.17 -16.32
CA VAL A 237 8.94 -0.27 -16.45
C VAL A 237 8.54 0.36 -17.79
N TYR A 238 7.73 -0.37 -18.55
CA TYR A 238 7.16 0.11 -19.80
C TYR A 238 5.64 0.21 -19.67
N VAL A 239 5.11 1.35 -20.06
CA VAL A 239 3.67 1.61 -20.13
C VAL A 239 3.30 1.93 -21.58
N PHE A 240 2.39 1.16 -22.14
CA PHE A 240 1.91 1.28 -23.52
C PHE A 240 0.45 1.77 -23.57
#